data_916a788fc6267e711b5c497f357650e6
#
_entry.id   916a788fc6267e711b5c497f357650e6
#
_cell.length_a   1.000
_cell.length_b   1.000
_cell.length_c   1.000
_cell.angle_alpha   90.00
_cell.angle_beta   90.00
_cell.angle_gamma   90.00
#
_symmetry.space_group_name_H-M   'P 1'
#
loop_
_entity.id
_entity.type
_entity.pdbx_description
1 polymer ?
#
loop_
_entity_poly.entity_id
_entity_poly.type
_entity_poly.pdbx_seq_one_letter_code
_entity_poly.pdbx_strand_id
1 'polypeptide(L)'
;MLAKRTSALSFLIRRKTLSRTTAKTPVVVTTMSSSENSNDKVVVGIDRLSDGPMHTQDPFLFCVYHKDQYPAGNGKMEAPRRGNGADFNPNAPYRMYHGEKVPGFPQHPHRGFETITATLDGIIDHTDSIGDAGRYGKGDLQWMTAGSGIQHAEMFPLVNADEENPLRFFQIWLNLPSWKKMSEPDFVMHWKDDVKIRKGKEYEIVVWVGQFGDVKVNSNLSATPKNSWASDEANDVGVFYVEMYAEKSREEVRVPKARIESEANRYLYFVEGEEMMINGREKIQKRTGCELDASQSFTVKCKKLSQSQDSHTTRKSFYSSIR
;
A
#
# COMPACT_ATOMS: atom_id res chain seq x y z
N MET A 1 11.01 -18.01 16.40
CA MET A 1 9.72 -17.35 16.69
C MET A 1 9.56 -16.21 15.68
N LEU A 2 8.76 -16.39 14.65
CA LEU A 2 8.44 -15.28 13.75
C LEU A 2 7.51 -14.31 14.48
N ALA A 3 7.98 -13.10 14.72
CA ALA A 3 7.10 -12.02 15.20
C ALA A 3 5.99 -11.80 14.17
N LYS A 4 4.73 -11.89 14.61
CA LYS A 4 3.60 -11.52 13.76
C LYS A 4 3.63 -10.01 13.57
N ARG A 5 3.68 -9.56 12.31
CA ARG A 5 3.74 -8.15 11.92
C ARG A 5 2.35 -7.59 11.73
N THR A 6 2.18 -6.34 12.10
CA THR A 6 0.94 -5.58 11.92
C THR A 6 1.24 -4.36 11.05
N SER A 7 0.45 -4.14 10.01
CA SER A 7 0.74 -3.15 8.99
C SER A 7 -0.43 -2.18 8.80
N ALA A 8 -0.14 -0.89 8.70
CA ALA A 8 -1.11 0.16 8.37
C ALA A 8 -0.54 1.08 7.28
N LEU A 9 -1.35 1.41 6.29
CA LEU A 9 -1.00 2.31 5.20
C LEU A 9 -1.81 3.59 5.31
N SER A 10 -1.16 4.75 5.16
CA SER A 10 -1.81 6.06 5.22
C SER A 10 -1.53 6.87 3.97
N PHE A 11 -2.55 7.52 3.42
CA PHE A 11 -2.47 8.41 2.25
C PHE A 11 -2.85 9.83 2.63
N LEU A 12 -2.09 10.81 2.14
CA LEU A 12 -2.36 12.23 2.32
C LEU A 12 -2.46 12.90 0.95
N ILE A 13 -3.58 13.60 0.67
CA ILE A 13 -3.83 14.16 -0.66
C ILE A 13 -4.59 15.47 -0.61
N ARG A 14 -4.33 16.32 -1.62
CA ARG A 14 -4.93 17.64 -1.81
C ARG A 14 -5.96 17.72 -2.94
N ARG A 15 -6.96 18.55 -2.65
CA ARG A 15 -7.92 19.32 -3.49
C ARG A 15 -9.23 18.65 -3.90
N LYS A 16 -10.33 19.23 -3.35
CA LYS A 16 -11.67 19.16 -3.94
C LYS A 16 -11.71 19.98 -5.21
N THR A 17 -11.80 19.34 -6.35
CA THR A 17 -12.38 19.99 -7.54
C THR A 17 -13.89 20.00 -7.37
N LEU A 18 -14.51 21.16 -7.57
CA LEU A 18 -15.97 21.37 -7.53
C LEU A 18 -16.71 20.28 -8.29
N SER A 19 -17.52 19.52 -7.59
CA SER A 19 -18.27 18.38 -8.09
C SER A 19 -19.68 18.76 -8.49
N ARG A 20 -20.13 18.14 -9.56
CA ARG A 20 -21.53 17.97 -9.87
C ARG A 20 -22.12 16.85 -8.99
N THR A 21 -23.24 17.15 -8.38
CA THR A 21 -24.09 16.26 -7.59
C THR A 21 -24.50 15.01 -8.34
N THR A 22 -24.26 13.84 -7.74
CA THR A 22 -24.94 12.60 -8.08
C THR A 22 -25.50 11.96 -6.80
N ALA A 23 -26.68 11.35 -6.95
CA ALA A 23 -27.56 10.88 -5.90
C ALA A 23 -26.91 9.89 -4.93
N LYS A 24 -27.14 10.10 -3.64
CA LYS A 24 -26.73 9.22 -2.54
C LYS A 24 -27.71 8.09 -2.36
N THR A 25 -27.23 6.85 -2.31
CA THR A 25 -27.97 5.73 -1.72
C THR A 25 -27.67 5.72 -0.22
N PRO A 26 -28.67 5.69 0.67
CA PRO A 26 -28.45 5.78 2.10
C PRO A 26 -27.95 4.46 2.66
N VAL A 27 -26.76 4.45 3.26
CA VAL A 27 -26.33 3.42 4.19
C VAL A 27 -26.77 3.87 5.58
N VAL A 28 -27.59 3.07 6.24
CA VAL A 28 -28.05 3.33 7.60
C VAL A 28 -26.90 3.09 8.56
N VAL A 29 -26.36 4.16 9.13
CA VAL A 29 -25.43 4.10 10.25
C VAL A 29 -26.22 4.33 11.54
N THR A 30 -26.26 3.33 12.39
CA THR A 30 -26.85 3.45 13.74
C THR A 30 -25.85 4.24 14.60
N THR A 31 -26.19 5.48 14.92
CA THR A 31 -25.42 6.32 15.83
C THR A 31 -25.78 5.98 17.27
N MET A 32 -24.82 5.48 18.06
CA MET A 32 -24.86 5.60 19.52
C MET A 32 -24.25 6.93 19.90
N SER A 33 -25.07 7.81 20.50
CA SER A 33 -24.65 9.12 20.97
C SER A 33 -23.89 8.99 22.28
N SER A 34 -22.60 9.33 22.26
CA SER A 34 -21.89 9.85 23.41
C SER A 34 -21.49 11.28 23.09
N SER A 35 -21.89 12.21 23.96
CA SER A 35 -21.59 13.63 23.85
C SER A 35 -20.10 13.87 24.11
N GLU A 36 -19.28 13.80 23.08
CA GLU A 36 -17.89 14.29 23.08
C GLU A 36 -17.79 15.48 22.14
N ASN A 37 -17.00 16.48 22.52
CA ASN A 37 -16.73 17.67 21.73
C ASN A 37 -16.36 17.30 20.29
N SER A 38 -17.13 17.76 19.33
CA SER A 38 -17.01 17.41 17.91
C SER A 38 -15.69 17.84 17.23
N ASN A 39 -14.81 18.55 17.93
CA ASN A 39 -13.54 19.05 17.40
C ASN A 39 -12.34 18.11 17.54
N ASP A 40 -12.47 16.96 18.22
CA ASP A 40 -11.35 16.05 18.48
C ASP A 40 -11.45 14.71 17.74
N LYS A 41 -12.42 14.55 16.86
CA LYS A 41 -12.63 13.28 16.16
C LYS A 41 -11.71 13.14 14.96
N VAL A 42 -10.76 12.21 15.05
CA VAL A 42 -9.79 11.93 13.98
C VAL A 42 -10.37 11.08 12.86
N VAL A 43 -11.12 10.03 13.20
CA VAL A 43 -11.75 9.14 12.21
C VAL A 43 -13.13 9.67 11.87
N VAL A 44 -13.32 10.12 10.65
CA VAL A 44 -14.58 10.72 10.17
C VAL A 44 -15.45 9.73 9.40
N GLY A 45 -14.85 8.64 8.89
CA GLY A 45 -15.55 7.55 8.21
C GLY A 45 -14.82 6.23 8.37
N ILE A 46 -15.56 5.12 8.36
CA ILE A 46 -15.02 3.76 8.44
C ILE A 46 -15.70 2.90 7.38
N ASP A 47 -14.91 2.07 6.69
CA ASP A 47 -15.40 1.02 5.82
C ASP A 47 -14.59 -0.28 5.98
N ARG A 48 -15.17 -1.39 5.53
CA ARG A 48 -14.47 -2.67 5.50
C ARG A 48 -13.64 -2.79 4.24
N LEU A 49 -12.37 -3.14 4.38
CA LEU A 49 -11.49 -3.40 3.22
C LEU A 49 -11.97 -4.65 2.46
N SER A 50 -12.09 -4.52 1.15
CA SER A 50 -12.36 -5.62 0.24
C SER A 50 -11.15 -6.56 0.12
N ASP A 51 -11.37 -7.75 -0.44
CA ASP A 51 -10.29 -8.69 -0.80
C ASP A 51 -9.62 -8.34 -2.14
N GLY A 52 -10.18 -7.39 -2.86
CA GLY A 52 -9.68 -6.79 -4.08
C GLY A 52 -9.42 -5.30 -3.91
N PRO A 53 -9.87 -4.47 -4.89
CA PRO A 53 -9.70 -3.02 -4.81
C PRO A 53 -10.37 -2.45 -3.56
N MET A 54 -9.60 -1.66 -2.81
CA MET A 54 -10.06 -0.97 -1.61
C MET A 54 -10.61 0.40 -1.97
N HIS A 55 -11.49 0.95 -1.11
CA HIS A 55 -11.99 2.31 -1.27
C HIS A 55 -10.84 3.32 -1.30
N THR A 56 -10.93 4.29 -2.21
CA THR A 56 -9.96 5.38 -2.34
C THR A 56 -10.67 6.72 -2.42
N GLN A 57 -9.94 7.79 -2.12
CA GLN A 57 -10.38 9.17 -2.29
C GLN A 57 -9.52 9.87 -3.33
N ASP A 58 -10.10 10.84 -4.04
CA ASP A 58 -9.35 11.65 -5.01
C ASP A 58 -8.06 12.22 -4.41
N PRO A 59 -6.97 12.23 -5.19
CA PRO A 59 -6.81 11.79 -6.58
C PRO A 59 -6.41 10.32 -6.74
N PHE A 60 -6.51 9.46 -5.73
CA PHE A 60 -6.25 8.04 -5.90
C PHE A 60 -7.47 7.34 -6.52
N LEU A 61 -7.22 6.58 -7.58
CA LEU A 61 -8.23 5.86 -8.33
C LEU A 61 -8.40 4.42 -7.85
N PHE A 62 -7.33 3.86 -7.29
CA PHE A 62 -7.24 2.43 -7.03
C PHE A 62 -6.17 2.14 -5.99
N CYS A 63 -6.44 1.20 -5.11
CA CYS A 63 -5.46 0.63 -4.20
C CYS A 63 -5.81 -0.83 -3.95
N VAL A 64 -4.86 -1.74 -4.17
CA VAL A 64 -4.99 -3.17 -3.83
C VAL A 64 -3.77 -3.59 -3.03
N TYR A 65 -4.02 -4.39 -2.00
CA TYR A 65 -2.98 -5.10 -1.27
C TYR A 65 -2.92 -6.55 -1.75
N HIS A 66 -1.83 -6.90 -2.43
CA HIS A 66 -1.54 -8.25 -2.86
C HIS A 66 -0.73 -8.98 -1.79
N LYS A 67 -1.18 -10.18 -1.45
CA LYS A 67 -0.49 -11.08 -0.53
C LYS A 67 -0.69 -12.50 -0.98
N ASP A 68 0.36 -13.11 -1.50
CA ASP A 68 0.36 -14.42 -2.08
C ASP A 68 1.51 -15.27 -1.54
N GLN A 69 1.20 -16.53 -1.22
CA GLN A 69 2.17 -17.51 -0.76
C GLN A 69 2.42 -18.51 -1.90
N TYR A 70 3.20 -18.08 -2.89
CA TYR A 70 3.56 -18.97 -3.98
C TYR A 70 4.46 -20.10 -3.50
N PRO A 71 4.31 -21.32 -4.08
CA PRO A 71 5.18 -22.46 -3.76
C PRO A 71 6.60 -22.24 -4.29
N ALA A 72 7.47 -23.17 -4.00
CA ALA A 72 8.75 -23.30 -4.71
C ALA A 72 8.52 -23.35 -6.22
N GLY A 73 9.29 -22.57 -6.97
CA GLY A 73 9.27 -22.56 -8.41
C GLY A 73 9.92 -23.84 -8.98
N ASN A 74 9.61 -24.14 -10.22
CA ASN A 74 10.42 -25.08 -10.98
C ASN A 74 11.57 -24.32 -11.68
N GLY A 75 12.44 -25.01 -12.39
CA GLY A 75 13.53 -24.37 -13.14
C GLY A 75 13.09 -23.37 -14.24
N LYS A 76 11.77 -23.18 -14.43
CA LYS A 76 11.16 -22.22 -15.34
C LYS A 76 10.40 -21.11 -14.62
N MET A 77 10.54 -20.99 -13.29
CA MET A 77 9.86 -19.99 -12.44
C MET A 77 8.31 -20.09 -12.50
N GLU A 78 7.78 -21.28 -12.77
CA GLU A 78 6.34 -21.51 -12.94
C GLU A 78 5.70 -21.99 -11.63
N ALA A 79 4.40 -21.73 -11.47
CA ALA A 79 3.54 -22.29 -10.42
C ALA A 79 2.43 -23.16 -11.01
N PRO A 80 1.91 -24.14 -10.25
CA PRO A 80 0.68 -24.83 -10.63
C PRO A 80 -0.46 -23.82 -10.78
N ARG A 81 -1.18 -23.90 -11.93
CA ARG A 81 -2.28 -22.98 -12.21
C ARG A 81 -3.42 -23.16 -11.19
N ARG A 82 -3.95 -22.04 -10.71
CA ARG A 82 -5.13 -21.97 -9.83
C ARG A 82 -6.07 -20.88 -10.33
N GLY A 83 -7.38 -21.14 -10.19
CA GLY A 83 -8.40 -20.18 -10.57
C GLY A 83 -8.36 -19.74 -12.04
N ASN A 84 -9.05 -18.67 -12.32
CA ASN A 84 -9.13 -18.05 -13.67
C ASN A 84 -8.25 -16.80 -13.82
N GLY A 85 -7.44 -16.51 -12.82
CA GLY A 85 -6.57 -15.34 -12.78
C GLY A 85 -7.19 -14.07 -12.24
N ALA A 86 -8.52 -13.98 -12.15
CA ALA A 86 -9.21 -12.79 -11.63
C ALA A 86 -9.85 -13.01 -10.26
N ASP A 87 -9.57 -14.12 -9.60
CA ASP A 87 -10.13 -14.43 -8.31
C ASP A 87 -9.34 -13.74 -7.19
N PHE A 88 -10.04 -13.01 -6.36
CA PHE A 88 -9.52 -12.44 -5.13
C PHE A 88 -9.91 -13.28 -3.91
N ASN A 89 -9.99 -14.60 -4.07
CA ASN A 89 -10.37 -15.50 -2.99
C ASN A 89 -9.39 -15.40 -1.81
N PRO A 90 -9.79 -14.89 -0.65
CA PRO A 90 -8.91 -14.68 0.49
C PRO A 90 -8.39 -15.98 1.10
N ASN A 91 -9.06 -17.11 0.82
CA ASN A 91 -8.68 -18.44 1.32
C ASN A 91 -7.70 -19.15 0.38
N ALA A 92 -7.44 -18.62 -0.82
CA ALA A 92 -6.43 -19.16 -1.71
C ALA A 92 -5.03 -18.79 -1.20
N PRO A 93 -4.07 -19.73 -1.17
CA PRO A 93 -2.71 -19.42 -0.74
C PRO A 93 -2.00 -18.48 -1.71
N TYR A 94 -2.37 -18.51 -2.99
CA TYR A 94 -1.86 -17.63 -4.04
C TYR A 94 -2.84 -17.56 -5.20
N ARG A 95 -2.69 -16.55 -6.06
CA ARG A 95 -3.46 -16.29 -7.26
C ARG A 95 -2.53 -16.23 -8.47
N MET A 96 -2.98 -16.75 -9.60
CA MET A 96 -2.20 -16.67 -10.85
C MET A 96 -2.40 -15.34 -11.57
N TYR A 97 -3.45 -14.62 -11.16
CA TYR A 97 -3.94 -13.45 -11.89
C TYR A 97 -4.21 -13.84 -13.37
N HIS A 98 -3.70 -13.11 -14.34
CA HIS A 98 -3.87 -13.47 -15.74
C HIS A 98 -2.69 -14.29 -16.30
N GLY A 99 -1.71 -14.63 -15.46
CA GLY A 99 -0.59 -15.48 -15.85
C GLY A 99 -1.03 -16.94 -16.08
N GLU A 100 -0.49 -17.58 -17.10
CA GLU A 100 -0.80 -18.99 -17.40
C GLU A 100 0.08 -19.96 -16.61
N LYS A 101 1.37 -19.70 -16.55
CA LYS A 101 2.39 -20.52 -15.89
C LYS A 101 3.17 -19.73 -14.84
N VAL A 102 3.71 -18.59 -15.25
CA VAL A 102 4.27 -17.60 -14.34
C VAL A 102 3.14 -16.70 -13.89
N PRO A 103 2.90 -16.53 -12.57
CA PRO A 103 1.82 -15.65 -12.12
C PRO A 103 2.13 -14.19 -12.43
N GLY A 104 1.10 -13.37 -12.52
CA GLY A 104 1.24 -11.94 -12.76
C GLY A 104 0.21 -11.37 -13.72
N PHE A 105 0.49 -10.17 -14.19
CA PHE A 105 -0.34 -9.41 -15.13
C PHE A 105 0.38 -9.32 -16.48
N PRO A 106 0.01 -10.19 -17.47
CA PRO A 106 0.52 -10.07 -18.84
C PRO A 106 0.23 -8.70 -19.43
N GLN A 107 0.76 -8.43 -20.61
CA GLN A 107 0.66 -7.14 -21.27
C GLN A 107 -0.75 -6.55 -21.24
N HIS A 108 -0.86 -5.34 -20.68
CA HIS A 108 -2.10 -4.57 -20.57
C HIS A 108 -1.80 -3.06 -20.63
N PRO A 109 -2.77 -2.22 -21.06
CA PRO A 109 -2.56 -0.80 -21.25
C PRO A 109 -2.98 0.03 -20.03
N HIS A 110 -2.30 1.19 -19.85
CA HIS A 110 -2.71 2.28 -18.97
C HIS A 110 -2.67 3.61 -19.72
N ARG A 111 -3.55 4.56 -19.33
CA ARG A 111 -3.59 5.89 -19.91
C ARG A 111 -4.22 6.91 -18.97
N GLY A 112 -3.61 8.09 -18.85
CA GLY A 112 -4.17 9.24 -18.15
C GLY A 112 -4.08 9.19 -16.62
N PHE A 113 -3.26 8.29 -16.07
CA PHE A 113 -2.99 8.16 -14.65
C PHE A 113 -1.59 7.57 -14.40
N GLU A 114 -1.27 7.31 -13.16
CA GLU A 114 0.02 6.80 -12.72
C GLU A 114 -0.20 5.51 -11.93
N THR A 115 0.74 4.58 -12.05
CA THR A 115 0.79 3.37 -11.23
C THR A 115 1.98 3.44 -10.28
N ILE A 116 1.75 3.07 -9.02
CA ILE A 116 2.77 2.97 -7.99
C ILE A 116 2.73 1.55 -7.46
N THR A 117 3.80 0.80 -7.67
CA THR A 117 3.95 -0.57 -7.21
C THR A 117 4.95 -0.58 -6.07
N ALA A 118 4.44 -0.68 -4.84
CA ALA A 118 5.25 -0.65 -3.62
C ALA A 118 5.42 -2.06 -3.07
N THR A 119 6.60 -2.63 -3.26
CA THR A 119 6.88 -4.01 -2.86
C THR A 119 7.29 -4.11 -1.39
N LEU A 120 6.90 -5.19 -0.74
CA LEU A 120 7.32 -5.56 0.62
C LEU A 120 8.12 -6.86 0.62
N ASP A 121 7.55 -7.91 0.01
CA ASP A 121 8.21 -9.20 -0.18
C ASP A 121 8.05 -9.64 -1.63
N GLY A 122 8.93 -10.52 -2.09
CA GLY A 122 8.89 -11.10 -3.42
C GLY A 122 9.53 -10.22 -4.48
N ILE A 123 9.31 -10.60 -5.74
CA ILE A 123 9.98 -10.02 -6.91
C ILE A 123 8.95 -9.84 -8.02
N ILE A 124 9.07 -8.75 -8.76
CA ILE A 124 8.26 -8.40 -9.92
C ILE A 124 9.20 -8.17 -11.11
N ASP A 125 8.88 -8.75 -12.25
CA ASP A 125 9.51 -8.48 -13.55
C ASP A 125 8.60 -7.53 -14.33
N HIS A 126 9.10 -6.36 -14.65
CA HIS A 126 8.44 -5.36 -15.48
C HIS A 126 9.04 -5.29 -16.87
N THR A 127 8.18 -5.15 -17.88
CA THR A 127 8.55 -4.76 -19.24
C THR A 127 7.48 -3.86 -19.82
N ASP A 128 7.86 -2.89 -20.65
CA ASP A 128 6.91 -1.95 -21.21
C ASP A 128 7.14 -1.60 -22.70
N SER A 129 6.19 -0.83 -23.25
CA SER A 129 6.16 -0.46 -24.67
C SER A 129 7.11 0.68 -25.05
N ILE A 130 7.75 1.34 -24.10
CA ILE A 130 8.77 2.37 -24.36
C ILE A 130 10.18 1.81 -24.30
N GLY A 131 10.32 0.51 -23.98
CA GLY A 131 11.58 -0.22 -24.00
C GLY A 131 12.22 -0.39 -22.65
N ASP A 132 11.56 0.00 -21.56
CA ASP A 132 12.05 -0.22 -20.23
C ASP A 132 11.75 -1.64 -19.75
N ALA A 133 12.71 -2.24 -19.05
CA ALA A 133 12.57 -3.56 -18.46
C ALA A 133 13.42 -3.66 -17.19
N GLY A 134 12.91 -4.36 -16.20
CA GLY A 134 13.65 -4.54 -14.94
C GLY A 134 13.01 -5.53 -14.00
N ARG A 135 13.84 -6.03 -13.09
CA ARG A 135 13.42 -6.84 -11.95
C ARG A 135 13.60 -6.05 -10.68
N TYR A 136 12.55 -5.96 -9.87
CA TYR A 136 12.55 -5.23 -8.61
C TYR A 136 11.71 -5.97 -7.56
N GLY A 137 11.86 -5.60 -6.29
CA GLY A 137 11.11 -6.24 -5.20
C GLY A 137 11.74 -6.00 -3.83
N LYS A 138 11.21 -6.69 -2.81
CA LYS A 138 11.77 -6.73 -1.45
C LYS A 138 12.03 -5.35 -0.82
N GLY A 139 11.15 -4.40 -1.06
CA GLY A 139 11.22 -3.02 -0.54
C GLY A 139 11.47 -1.95 -1.59
N ASP A 140 11.70 -2.32 -2.85
CA ASP A 140 11.76 -1.37 -3.97
C ASP A 140 10.36 -0.84 -4.30
N LEU A 141 10.33 0.34 -4.91
CA LEU A 141 9.10 0.96 -5.40
C LEU A 141 9.28 1.37 -6.84
N GLN A 142 8.34 0.99 -7.70
CA GLN A 142 8.22 1.49 -9.06
C GLN A 142 7.11 2.53 -9.13
N TRP A 143 7.40 3.66 -9.77
CA TRP A 143 6.41 4.68 -10.07
C TRP A 143 6.41 4.99 -11.55
N MET A 144 5.30 4.73 -12.24
CA MET A 144 5.14 4.92 -13.67
C MET A 144 4.02 5.92 -13.95
N THR A 145 4.32 6.99 -14.66
CA THR A 145 3.32 7.87 -15.27
C THR A 145 2.93 7.29 -16.62
N ALA A 146 1.71 6.78 -16.75
CA ALA A 146 1.24 6.25 -18.03
C ALA A 146 0.93 7.36 -19.05
N GLY A 147 0.51 8.52 -18.59
CA GLY A 147 0.33 9.72 -19.43
C GLY A 147 -0.52 9.46 -20.68
N SER A 148 0.03 9.72 -21.87
CA SER A 148 -0.64 9.53 -23.16
C SER A 148 -0.89 8.06 -23.53
N GLY A 149 -0.26 7.13 -22.82
CA GLY A 149 -0.50 5.69 -22.93
C GLY A 149 0.78 4.88 -22.90
N ILE A 150 0.74 3.78 -22.15
CA ILE A 150 1.80 2.77 -22.07
C ILE A 150 1.16 1.39 -22.00
N GLN A 151 1.82 0.40 -22.55
CA GLN A 151 1.48 -1.01 -22.34
C GLN A 151 2.63 -1.63 -21.54
N HIS A 152 2.30 -2.39 -20.51
CA HIS A 152 3.30 -3.08 -19.71
C HIS A 152 2.85 -4.46 -19.26
N ALA A 153 3.80 -5.26 -18.79
CA ALA A 153 3.56 -6.51 -18.11
C ALA A 153 4.27 -6.50 -16.76
N GLU A 154 3.62 -7.07 -15.74
CA GLU A 154 4.16 -7.25 -14.39
C GLU A 154 4.04 -8.73 -14.03
N MET A 155 5.13 -9.50 -14.15
CA MET A 155 5.14 -10.92 -13.87
C MET A 155 5.82 -11.21 -12.54
N PHE A 156 5.41 -12.28 -11.86
CA PHE A 156 5.91 -12.65 -10.53
C PHE A 156 6.74 -13.95 -10.64
N PRO A 157 8.05 -13.85 -10.96
CA PRO A 157 8.89 -15.01 -11.19
C PRO A 157 9.15 -15.76 -9.89
N LEU A 158 8.93 -17.09 -9.89
CA LEU A 158 9.20 -17.94 -8.73
C LEU A 158 10.67 -18.38 -8.76
N VAL A 159 11.56 -17.52 -8.34
CA VAL A 159 13.01 -17.69 -8.44
C VAL A 159 13.58 -18.70 -7.44
N ASN A 160 12.91 -18.90 -6.30
CA ASN A 160 13.33 -19.89 -5.32
C ASN A 160 12.78 -21.26 -5.76
N ALA A 161 13.66 -22.21 -6.04
CA ALA A 161 13.29 -23.56 -6.44
C ALA A 161 13.08 -24.51 -5.26
N ASP A 162 13.70 -24.22 -4.10
CA ASP A 162 13.70 -25.07 -2.92
C ASP A 162 12.84 -24.53 -1.78
N GLU A 163 12.40 -23.27 -1.88
CA GLU A 163 11.62 -22.56 -0.88
C GLU A 163 10.39 -21.90 -1.51
N GLU A 164 9.42 -21.54 -0.66
CA GLU A 164 8.27 -20.73 -1.07
C GLU A 164 8.73 -19.34 -1.56
N ASN A 165 7.93 -18.77 -2.47
CA ASN A 165 8.15 -17.44 -3.04
C ASN A 165 7.04 -16.48 -2.55
N PRO A 166 7.06 -16.02 -1.28
CA PRO A 166 6.06 -15.10 -0.80
C PRO A 166 6.12 -13.78 -1.56
N LEU A 167 4.96 -13.23 -1.90
CA LEU A 167 4.82 -11.94 -2.55
C LEU A 167 3.87 -11.06 -1.75
N ARG A 168 4.30 -9.84 -1.42
CA ARG A 168 3.45 -8.79 -0.84
C ARG A 168 3.79 -7.46 -1.48
N PHE A 169 2.78 -6.77 -1.97
CA PHE A 169 2.94 -5.42 -2.51
C PHE A 169 1.61 -4.67 -2.54
N PHE A 170 1.71 -3.35 -2.66
CA PHE A 170 0.57 -2.49 -2.96
C PHE A 170 0.64 -2.04 -4.40
N GLN A 171 -0.49 -2.16 -5.11
CA GLN A 171 -0.72 -1.52 -6.38
C GLN A 171 -1.62 -0.31 -6.16
N ILE A 172 -1.11 0.88 -6.47
CA ILE A 172 -1.78 2.14 -6.21
C ILE A 172 -1.86 2.93 -7.51
N TRP A 173 -3.02 3.49 -7.84
CA TRP A 173 -3.16 4.37 -9.00
C TRP A 173 -3.47 5.79 -8.56
N LEU A 174 -2.66 6.72 -9.05
CA LEU A 174 -2.79 8.15 -8.83
C LEU A 174 -3.28 8.81 -10.11
N ASN A 175 -4.40 9.53 -10.03
CA ASN A 175 -4.99 10.21 -11.18
C ASN A 175 -4.12 11.41 -11.62
N LEU A 176 -4.00 11.60 -12.92
CA LEU A 176 -3.44 12.83 -13.47
C LEU A 176 -4.56 13.86 -13.68
N PRO A 177 -4.30 15.15 -13.42
CA PRO A 177 -5.22 16.22 -13.76
C PRO A 177 -5.39 16.30 -15.27
N SER A 178 -6.50 16.84 -15.74
CA SER A 178 -6.89 16.86 -17.16
C SER A 178 -5.79 17.36 -18.11
N TRP A 179 -5.06 18.37 -17.69
CA TRP A 179 -3.96 18.97 -18.48
C TRP A 179 -2.66 18.15 -18.51
N LYS A 180 -2.53 17.14 -17.62
CA LYS A 180 -1.39 16.21 -17.60
C LYS A 180 -1.74 14.81 -18.13
N LYS A 181 -3.02 14.51 -18.40
CA LYS A 181 -3.43 13.17 -18.82
C LYS A 181 -2.79 12.69 -20.13
N MET A 182 -2.34 13.63 -20.96
CA MET A 182 -1.69 13.34 -22.24
C MET A 182 -0.18 13.65 -22.21
N SER A 183 0.43 13.75 -21.04
CA SER A 183 1.88 13.88 -20.91
C SER A 183 2.60 12.63 -21.42
N GLU A 184 3.86 12.77 -21.78
CA GLU A 184 4.70 11.64 -22.15
C GLU A 184 4.81 10.65 -20.98
N PRO A 185 4.75 9.34 -21.25
CA PRO A 185 5.05 8.32 -20.27
C PRO A 185 6.45 8.49 -19.68
N ASP A 186 6.58 8.13 -18.42
CA ASP A 186 7.85 8.23 -17.69
C ASP A 186 7.81 7.27 -16.49
N PHE A 187 8.95 6.77 -16.03
CA PHE A 187 8.96 5.98 -14.82
C PHE A 187 10.21 6.23 -13.98
N VAL A 188 10.11 5.97 -12.69
CA VAL A 188 11.20 6.09 -11.72
C VAL A 188 11.22 4.86 -10.83
N MET A 189 12.43 4.34 -10.60
CA MET A 189 12.67 3.31 -9.60
C MET A 189 13.24 3.92 -8.33
N HIS A 190 12.65 3.57 -7.19
CA HIS A 190 13.23 3.81 -5.89
C HIS A 190 13.72 2.47 -5.35
N TRP A 191 15.03 2.31 -5.32
CA TRP A 191 15.62 1.12 -4.75
C TRP A 191 15.48 1.14 -3.23
N LYS A 192 15.34 0.00 -2.61
CA LYS A 192 15.15 -0.17 -1.17
C LYS A 192 16.14 0.67 -0.34
N ASP A 193 17.39 0.72 -0.76
CA ASP A 193 18.44 1.44 -0.03
C ASP A 193 18.27 2.97 -0.12
N ASP A 194 17.53 3.46 -1.11
CA ASP A 194 17.20 4.88 -1.29
C ASP A 194 15.88 5.27 -0.63
N VAL A 195 15.00 4.30 -0.38
CA VAL A 195 13.71 4.53 0.28
C VAL A 195 13.94 4.98 1.73
N LYS A 196 13.29 6.07 2.12
CA LYS A 196 13.45 6.61 3.47
C LYS A 196 12.67 5.80 4.49
N ILE A 197 13.38 5.37 5.53
CA ILE A 197 12.84 4.56 6.60
C ILE A 197 13.16 5.23 7.93
N ARG A 198 12.11 5.42 8.76
CA ARG A 198 12.25 5.78 10.16
C ARG A 198 12.00 4.57 11.03
N LYS A 199 12.95 4.22 11.88
CA LYS A 199 12.86 3.08 12.79
C LYS A 199 12.66 3.54 14.22
N GLY A 200 11.62 3.02 14.87
CA GLY A 200 11.49 2.96 16.30
C GLY A 200 12.03 1.63 16.85
N LYS A 201 11.86 1.39 18.14
CA LYS A 201 12.24 0.08 18.74
C LYS A 201 11.27 -1.03 18.32
N GLU A 202 10.01 -0.69 18.13
CA GLU A 202 8.90 -1.62 17.92
C GLU A 202 8.10 -1.32 16.63
N TYR A 203 8.59 -0.42 15.78
CA TYR A 203 7.97 -0.09 14.50
C TYR A 203 8.96 0.39 13.45
N GLU A 204 8.52 0.35 12.21
CA GLU A 204 9.19 0.92 11.07
C GLU A 204 8.19 1.73 10.23
N ILE A 205 8.60 2.92 9.78
CA ILE A 205 7.81 3.77 8.89
C ILE A 205 8.59 3.89 7.59
N VAL A 206 8.00 3.43 6.50
CA VAL A 206 8.54 3.56 5.15
C VAL A 206 7.85 4.75 4.49
N VAL A 207 8.62 5.72 4.03
CA VAL A 207 8.11 6.88 3.29
C VAL A 207 8.36 6.65 1.81
N TRP A 208 7.34 6.19 1.11
CA TRP A 208 7.42 5.96 -0.33
C TRP A 208 7.31 7.25 -1.12
N VAL A 209 6.45 8.18 -0.66
CA VAL A 209 6.19 9.46 -1.31
C VAL A 209 5.94 10.52 -0.26
N GLY A 210 6.41 11.74 -0.52
CA GLY A 210 6.13 12.92 0.29
C GLY A 210 6.93 13.01 1.58
N GLN A 211 6.28 13.47 2.66
CA GLN A 211 6.92 13.74 3.94
C GLN A 211 6.09 13.21 5.10
N PHE A 212 6.68 12.42 5.97
CA PHE A 212 6.09 11.94 7.21
C PHE A 212 6.78 12.61 8.41
N GLY A 213 6.19 13.64 8.96
CA GLY A 213 6.80 14.45 10.01
C GLY A 213 8.09 15.10 9.53
N ASP A 214 9.20 14.76 10.17
CA ASP A 214 10.55 15.21 9.84
C ASP A 214 11.23 14.35 8.74
N VAL A 215 10.64 13.22 8.38
CA VAL A 215 11.16 12.32 7.35
C VAL A 215 10.60 12.71 5.98
N LYS A 216 11.44 13.21 5.11
CA LYS A 216 11.10 13.59 3.73
C LYS A 216 11.84 12.70 2.75
N VAL A 217 11.18 12.30 1.65
CA VAL A 217 11.85 11.68 0.51
C VAL A 217 12.92 12.64 0.00
N ASN A 218 14.09 12.12 -0.29
CA ASN A 218 15.25 12.96 -0.63
C ASN A 218 15.02 13.68 -1.96
N SER A 219 15.09 15.01 -1.93
CA SER A 219 14.92 15.85 -3.13
C SER A 219 16.02 15.69 -4.20
N ASN A 220 17.15 15.06 -3.85
CA ASN A 220 18.26 14.83 -4.79
C ASN A 220 18.09 13.54 -5.62
N LEU A 221 17.13 12.68 -5.27
CA LEU A 221 16.69 11.59 -6.10
C LEU A 221 15.40 12.06 -6.76
N SER A 222 15.22 11.78 -8.02
CA SER A 222 13.97 12.07 -8.74
C SER A 222 12.82 11.33 -8.02
N ALA A 223 12.25 11.98 -7.00
CA ALA A 223 11.30 11.36 -6.08
C ALA A 223 10.01 10.94 -6.78
N THR A 224 9.72 11.51 -7.94
CA THR A 224 8.54 11.21 -8.75
C THR A 224 8.88 11.33 -10.23
N PRO A 225 8.14 10.66 -11.14
CA PRO A 225 8.23 10.99 -12.56
C PRO A 225 7.98 12.49 -12.78
N LYS A 226 8.68 13.09 -13.76
CA LYS A 226 8.64 14.55 -13.99
C LYS A 226 7.25 15.13 -14.26
N ASN A 227 6.37 14.31 -14.84
CA ASN A 227 5.00 14.69 -15.18
C ASN A 227 3.98 14.28 -14.11
N SER A 228 4.43 13.65 -13.03
CA SER A 228 3.56 13.22 -11.94
C SER A 228 2.78 14.39 -11.33
N TRP A 229 1.57 14.12 -10.86
CA TRP A 229 0.81 15.04 -10.01
C TRP A 229 1.57 15.36 -8.71
N ALA A 230 2.26 14.36 -8.16
CA ALA A 230 3.05 14.48 -6.95
C ALA A 230 4.39 15.22 -7.12
N SER A 231 4.80 15.56 -8.36
CA SER A 231 6.04 16.33 -8.61
C SER A 231 5.97 17.76 -8.07
N ASP A 232 4.77 18.31 -7.90
CA ASP A 232 4.57 19.60 -7.24
C ASP A 232 4.34 19.37 -5.74
N GLU A 233 5.26 19.85 -4.91
CA GLU A 233 5.16 19.76 -3.44
C GLU A 233 3.89 20.45 -2.88
N ALA A 234 3.34 21.42 -3.60
CA ALA A 234 2.09 22.09 -3.22
C ALA A 234 0.89 21.15 -3.25
N ASN A 235 0.97 20.03 -3.96
CA ASN A 235 -0.10 19.03 -4.00
C ASN A 235 -0.11 18.11 -2.78
N ASP A 236 0.93 18.12 -1.94
CA ASP A 236 1.06 17.39 -0.67
C ASP A 236 0.69 15.89 -0.78
N VAL A 237 1.10 15.25 -1.87
CA VAL A 237 0.88 13.82 -2.05
C VAL A 237 1.82 13.05 -1.12
N GLY A 238 1.26 12.14 -0.33
CA GLY A 238 2.04 11.30 0.58
C GLY A 238 1.55 9.86 0.60
N VAL A 239 2.48 8.91 0.53
CA VAL A 239 2.21 7.47 0.67
C VAL A 239 3.20 6.88 1.66
N PHE A 240 2.65 6.33 2.75
CA PHE A 240 3.44 5.84 3.89
C PHE A 240 2.99 4.44 4.26
N TYR A 241 3.94 3.60 4.63
CA TYR A 241 3.68 2.28 5.18
C TYR A 241 4.24 2.20 6.60
N VAL A 242 3.41 1.78 7.53
CA VAL A 242 3.80 1.60 8.93
C VAL A 242 3.72 0.12 9.27
N GLU A 243 4.85 -0.44 9.65
CA GLU A 243 4.92 -1.81 10.18
C GLU A 243 5.22 -1.76 11.68
N MET A 244 4.37 -2.42 12.47
CA MET A 244 4.52 -2.48 13.93
C MET A 244 4.82 -3.93 14.35
N TYR A 245 5.83 -4.13 15.20
CA TYR A 245 6.26 -5.43 15.66
C TYR A 245 5.46 -5.85 16.90
N ALA A 246 4.51 -6.77 16.70
CA ALA A 246 3.35 -7.02 17.55
C ALA A 246 3.61 -7.65 18.94
N GLU A 247 4.81 -8.15 19.27
CA GLU A 247 4.96 -8.96 20.50
C GLU A 247 4.99 -8.15 21.80
N LYS A 248 5.36 -6.88 21.77
CA LYS A 248 5.48 -6.03 22.98
C LYS A 248 5.21 -4.55 22.74
N SER A 249 4.48 -4.20 21.68
CA SER A 249 4.36 -2.79 21.29
C SER A 249 3.78 -1.93 22.42
N ARG A 250 4.66 -1.29 23.17
CA ARG A 250 4.34 -0.16 24.06
C ARG A 250 4.47 1.16 23.32
N GLU A 251 5.16 1.17 22.19
CA GLU A 251 5.37 2.37 21.40
C GLU A 251 4.11 2.74 20.62
N GLU A 252 3.92 4.04 20.49
CA GLU A 252 2.89 4.63 19.64
C GLU A 252 3.58 5.32 18.48
N VAL A 253 3.01 5.17 17.28
CA VAL A 253 3.44 5.93 16.12
C VAL A 253 2.60 7.18 16.03
N ARG A 254 3.23 8.34 16.14
CA ARG A 254 2.57 9.61 15.89
C ARG A 254 2.48 9.87 14.40
N VAL A 255 1.27 9.91 13.89
CA VAL A 255 0.96 10.26 12.50
C VAL A 255 0.71 11.77 12.44
N PRO A 256 1.50 12.52 11.65
CA PRO A 256 1.35 13.97 11.56
C PRO A 256 0.05 14.34 10.86
N LYS A 257 -0.46 15.55 11.07
CA LYS A 257 -1.52 16.14 10.25
C LYS A 257 -1.03 16.39 8.82
N ALA A 258 -1.95 16.60 7.88
CA ALA A 258 -1.62 17.06 6.55
C ALA A 258 -0.94 18.44 6.60
N ARG A 259 -0.05 18.71 5.67
CA ARG A 259 0.54 20.07 5.55
C ARG A 259 -0.48 21.08 5.06
N ILE A 260 -1.44 20.62 4.27
CA ILE A 260 -2.54 21.43 3.72
C ILE A 260 -3.84 20.90 4.29
N GLU A 261 -4.17 21.37 5.49
CA GLU A 261 -5.20 20.81 6.36
C GLU A 261 -6.62 20.87 5.79
N SER A 262 -6.98 21.98 5.15
CA SER A 262 -8.39 22.24 4.74
C SER A 262 -8.80 21.58 3.44
N GLU A 263 -7.87 21.08 2.64
CA GLU A 263 -8.14 20.59 1.28
C GLU A 263 -7.60 19.17 1.02
N ALA A 264 -6.97 18.52 2.01
CA ALA A 264 -6.43 17.19 1.85
C ALA A 264 -7.47 16.11 2.13
N ASN A 265 -7.54 15.12 1.26
CA ASN A 265 -8.16 13.84 1.57
C ASN A 265 -7.13 12.95 2.25
N ARG A 266 -7.56 12.20 3.25
CA ARG A 266 -6.66 11.37 4.02
C ARG A 266 -7.32 10.05 4.40
N TYR A 267 -6.64 8.95 4.07
CA TYR A 267 -7.18 7.63 4.28
C TYR A 267 -6.13 6.70 4.90
N LEU A 268 -6.54 5.85 5.86
CA LEU A 268 -5.70 4.85 6.50
C LEU A 268 -6.27 3.46 6.21
N TYR A 269 -5.41 2.54 5.77
CA TYR A 269 -5.75 1.14 5.53
C TYR A 269 -5.09 0.27 6.59
N PHE A 270 -5.88 -0.34 7.47
CA PHE A 270 -5.39 -1.34 8.42
C PHE A 270 -5.49 -2.73 7.80
N VAL A 271 -4.46 -3.12 7.04
CA VAL A 271 -4.47 -4.33 6.20
C VAL A 271 -4.12 -5.61 6.95
N GLU A 272 -3.22 -5.54 7.95
CA GLU A 272 -2.77 -6.70 8.73
C GLU A 272 -2.72 -6.39 10.22
N GLY A 273 -3.11 -7.36 11.02
CA GLY A 273 -3.19 -7.26 12.49
C GLY A 273 -4.57 -7.67 12.99
N GLU A 274 -4.79 -7.61 14.29
CA GLU A 274 -6.10 -7.92 14.88
C GLU A 274 -6.84 -6.66 15.29
N GLU A 275 -6.14 -5.74 15.94
CA GLU A 275 -6.73 -4.52 16.48
C GLU A 275 -5.69 -3.41 16.54
N MET A 276 -6.09 -2.22 16.15
CA MET A 276 -5.31 -1.00 16.26
C MET A 276 -6.10 0.04 17.08
N MET A 277 -5.41 0.79 17.91
CA MET A 277 -5.97 1.92 18.66
C MET A 277 -5.52 3.23 18.03
N ILE A 278 -6.45 4.16 17.82
CA ILE A 278 -6.16 5.55 17.45
C ILE A 278 -6.34 6.40 18.70
N ASN A 279 -5.33 7.23 19.02
CA ASN A 279 -5.27 8.08 20.21
C ASN A 279 -5.56 7.35 21.54
N GLY A 280 -5.29 6.05 21.61
CA GLY A 280 -5.57 5.21 22.75
C GLY A 280 -7.06 5.03 23.09
N ARG A 281 -7.96 5.54 22.27
CA ARG A 281 -9.42 5.56 22.51
C ARG A 281 -10.21 4.82 21.47
N GLU A 282 -9.97 5.12 20.20
CA GLU A 282 -10.75 4.58 19.07
C GLU A 282 -10.18 3.24 18.61
N LYS A 283 -11.02 2.22 18.63
CA LYS A 283 -10.66 0.84 18.35
C LYS A 283 -10.97 0.50 16.91
N ILE A 284 -9.94 0.17 16.14
CA ILE A 284 -10.02 -0.20 14.73
C ILE A 284 -9.73 -1.69 14.59
N GLN A 285 -10.68 -2.40 14.01
CA GLN A 285 -10.58 -3.84 13.75
C GLN A 285 -9.72 -4.10 12.50
N LYS A 286 -9.21 -5.33 12.38
CA LYS A 286 -8.51 -5.75 11.17
C LYS A 286 -9.34 -5.54 9.91
N ARG A 287 -8.68 -5.25 8.79
CA ARG A 287 -9.30 -5.05 7.48
C ARG A 287 -10.29 -3.90 7.46
N THR A 288 -9.92 -2.81 8.11
CA THR A 288 -10.70 -1.58 8.16
C THR A 288 -9.98 -0.46 7.42
N GLY A 289 -10.74 0.26 6.61
CA GLY A 289 -10.37 1.56 6.04
C GLY A 289 -10.92 2.69 6.90
N CYS A 290 -10.13 3.74 7.11
CA CYS A 290 -10.53 4.89 7.89
C CYS A 290 -10.31 6.17 7.09
N GLU A 291 -11.39 6.91 6.84
CA GLU A 291 -11.30 8.30 6.42
C GLU A 291 -10.90 9.16 7.62
N LEU A 292 -9.92 10.03 7.45
CA LEU A 292 -9.33 10.80 8.54
C LEU A 292 -9.49 12.30 8.33
N ASP A 293 -9.69 13.03 9.43
CA ASP A 293 -9.59 14.48 9.43
C ASP A 293 -8.12 14.88 9.14
N ALA A 294 -7.92 15.59 8.05
CA ALA A 294 -6.60 16.00 7.59
C ALA A 294 -5.93 17.02 8.53
N SER A 295 -6.72 17.78 9.28
CA SER A 295 -6.24 18.80 10.22
C SER A 295 -5.69 18.21 11.53
N GLN A 296 -5.95 16.94 11.81
CA GLN A 296 -5.60 16.29 13.05
C GLN A 296 -4.32 15.45 12.95
N SER A 297 -3.41 15.58 13.90
CA SER A 297 -2.39 14.57 14.16
C SER A 297 -2.94 13.56 15.15
N PHE A 298 -2.50 12.31 15.05
CA PHE A 298 -2.96 11.25 15.95
C PHE A 298 -1.87 10.23 16.23
N THR A 299 -2.11 9.37 17.21
CA THR A 299 -1.24 8.22 17.45
C THR A 299 -1.92 6.92 17.04
N VAL A 300 -1.13 5.97 16.55
CA VAL A 300 -1.56 4.60 16.32
C VAL A 300 -0.75 3.64 17.17
N LYS A 301 -1.45 2.64 17.72
CA LYS A 301 -0.86 1.57 18.51
C LYS A 301 -1.57 0.28 18.19
N CYS A 302 -0.82 -0.78 17.95
CA CYS A 302 -1.40 -2.09 17.72
C CYS A 302 -1.49 -2.89 19.01
N LYS A 303 -2.60 -3.59 19.21
CA LYS A 303 -2.79 -4.47 20.34
C LYS A 303 -2.06 -5.77 20.11
N LYS A 304 -1.44 -6.30 21.16
CA LYS A 304 -0.81 -7.62 21.18
C LYS A 304 -1.85 -8.67 20.78
N LEU A 305 -1.47 -9.55 19.84
CA LEU A 305 -2.20 -10.78 19.60
C LEU A 305 -2.14 -11.63 20.89
N SER A 306 -3.27 -11.92 21.52
CA SER A 306 -3.36 -12.96 22.53
C SER A 306 -2.94 -14.26 21.85
N GLN A 307 -2.02 -15.01 22.45
CA GLN A 307 -1.72 -16.36 22.01
C GLN A 307 -2.99 -17.20 22.15
N SER A 308 -3.75 -17.37 21.07
CA SER A 308 -4.62 -18.51 20.97
C SER A 308 -3.71 -19.73 20.81
N GLN A 309 -3.93 -20.72 21.64
CA GLN A 309 -3.26 -22.01 21.59
C GLN A 309 -3.58 -22.69 20.25
N ASP A 310 -2.80 -22.39 19.23
CA ASP A 310 -2.66 -23.24 18.07
C ASP A 310 -1.23 -23.77 18.05
N SER A 311 -1.11 -24.89 18.79
CA SER A 311 0.00 -25.82 18.66
C SER A 311 -0.07 -26.46 17.28
N HIS A 312 0.82 -26.09 16.42
CA HIS A 312 1.51 -26.86 15.40
C HIS A 312 1.98 -25.97 14.25
N THR A 313 3.19 -25.52 14.31
CA THR A 313 4.20 -25.68 13.28
C THR A 313 5.45 -24.88 13.65
N THR A 314 6.41 -25.61 14.20
CA THR A 314 7.79 -25.14 14.39
C THR A 314 8.43 -25.04 13.01
N ARG A 315 8.72 -23.84 12.53
CA ARG A 315 9.65 -23.64 11.42
C ARG A 315 10.81 -22.77 11.87
N LYS A 316 11.98 -23.38 11.85
CA LYS A 316 13.27 -22.70 12.03
C LYS A 316 13.58 -21.90 10.77
N SER A 317 13.76 -20.59 10.89
CA SER A 317 14.39 -19.81 9.85
C SER A 317 15.89 -19.72 10.12
N PHE A 318 16.69 -20.29 9.23
CA PHE A 318 18.12 -20.03 9.16
C PHE A 318 18.34 -18.79 8.29
N TYR A 319 18.90 -17.73 8.88
CA TYR A 319 19.57 -16.70 8.13
C TYR A 319 21.04 -17.12 7.96
N SER A 320 21.43 -17.48 6.75
CA SER A 320 22.85 -17.52 6.38
C SER A 320 23.18 -16.20 5.68
N SER A 321 24.11 -15.46 6.28
CA SER A 321 24.78 -14.33 5.68
C SER A 321 25.57 -14.76 4.45
N ILE A 322 25.33 -14.15 3.31
CA ILE A 322 26.28 -14.17 2.19
C ILE A 322 26.71 -12.72 1.95
N ARG A 323 28.03 -12.54 1.99
CA ARG A 323 28.77 -11.30 1.69
C ARG A 323 28.66 -10.94 0.20
#